data_f5ad044db52c143866d37b6c16d016b9
#
_entry.id   f5ad044db52c143866d37b6c16d016b9
#
_cell.length_a   1.000
_cell.length_b   1.000
_cell.length_c   1.000
_cell.angle_alpha   90.00
_cell.angle_beta   90.00
_cell.angle_gamma   90.00
#
_symmetry.space_group_name_H-M   'P 1'
#
loop_
_entity.id
_entity.type
_entity.pdbx_description
1 polymer ?
#
loop_
_entity_poly.entity_id
_entity_poly.type
_entity_poly.pdbx_seq_one_letter_code
_entity_poly.pdbx_strand_id
1 'polypeptide(L)'
;MCRKYVDEIRHQGVNVVVTGKWENFVTVSCNDSTLIDRIAALPFVCATEKVWIAPKGDSPMMSTGRDSLINQPSVHPDSIYGLAVSQIQMSNGDKLHQGGFKGQGMTIAVIDAGFHNADKITAMQNIRVLGTKDFVNQQADIFAESSHGMMVLSCIGMNQPGIMTGTAPEASFWLLRSEDEYSEHLVEQDYWSAAVEFADSVGVDVLNTSLGYYTFDDKSKDYRFRDLDGRHALMSRQASHVADKGMVLVCSAGNSGMGSWKKITPPGDAENVLTVGAIDKEAVLAPFSSIGNTADHRIKPDVVAVGLGADVIRTDGNQGKANGTSFSSPIMCGMVTCLWQACPELTAKEVIELVRRSGDRKDYPDNIYGYGVPDMWKAYQDYLLKR
;
A
#
# COMPACT_ATOMS: atom_id res chain seq x y z
N MET A 1 22.74 -3.99 6.10
CA MET A 1 23.13 -5.00 7.12
C MET A 1 24.44 -5.66 6.71
N CYS A 2 25.32 -5.96 7.67
CA CYS A 2 26.60 -6.64 7.40
C CYS A 2 26.36 -8.13 7.11
N ARG A 3 26.77 -8.60 5.92
CA ARG A 3 26.62 -9.99 5.49
C ARG A 3 27.22 -10.99 6.48
N LYS A 4 28.35 -10.63 7.10
CA LYS A 4 29.02 -11.45 8.11
C LYS A 4 28.10 -11.81 9.29
N TYR A 5 27.28 -10.88 9.77
CA TYR A 5 26.35 -11.14 10.88
C TYR A 5 25.22 -12.08 10.47
N VAL A 6 24.70 -11.91 9.25
CA VAL A 6 23.66 -12.82 8.71
C VAL A 6 24.21 -14.23 8.55
N ASP A 7 25.45 -14.36 8.05
CA ASP A 7 26.08 -15.67 7.86
C ASP A 7 26.38 -16.34 9.23
N GLU A 8 26.77 -15.57 10.25
CA GLU A 8 26.98 -16.10 11.60
C GLU A 8 25.66 -16.62 12.22
N ILE A 9 24.54 -15.91 11.99
CA ILE A 9 23.21 -16.38 12.40
C ILE A 9 22.85 -17.68 11.68
N ARG A 10 23.09 -17.79 10.36
CA ARG A 10 22.87 -19.03 9.60
C ARG A 10 23.68 -20.19 10.14
N HIS A 11 24.93 -19.97 10.54
CA HIS A 11 25.80 -20.99 11.12
C HIS A 11 25.28 -21.54 12.45
N GLN A 12 24.32 -20.85 13.12
CA GLN A 12 23.65 -21.43 14.29
C GLN A 12 22.64 -22.53 13.92
N GLY A 13 22.37 -22.78 12.63
CA GLY A 13 21.51 -23.87 12.17
C GLY A 13 20.05 -23.45 11.95
N VAL A 14 19.78 -22.15 11.83
CA VAL A 14 18.45 -21.60 11.53
C VAL A 14 18.31 -21.28 10.05
N ASN A 15 17.05 -21.26 9.56
CA ASN A 15 16.74 -20.73 8.24
C ASN A 15 16.50 -19.22 8.32
N VAL A 16 17.23 -18.43 7.53
CA VAL A 16 16.99 -16.99 7.40
C VAL A 16 15.88 -16.75 6.38
N VAL A 17 14.78 -16.20 6.85
CA VAL A 17 13.56 -15.94 6.07
C VAL A 17 13.63 -14.57 5.41
N VAL A 18 13.85 -13.52 6.21
CA VAL A 18 13.88 -12.12 5.76
C VAL A 18 15.04 -11.38 6.43
N THR A 19 15.54 -10.35 5.76
CA THR A 19 16.54 -9.42 6.32
C THR A 19 16.11 -7.99 6.02
N GLY A 20 16.05 -7.14 7.05
CA GLY A 20 15.81 -5.70 6.89
C GLY A 20 17.08 -4.89 7.16
N LYS A 21 17.42 -4.01 6.23
CA LYS A 21 18.66 -3.21 6.29
C LYS A 21 18.46 -1.91 7.06
N TRP A 22 17.29 -1.27 6.89
CA TRP A 22 17.05 0.04 7.48
C TRP A 22 16.89 -0.03 9.00
N GLU A 23 16.24 -1.11 9.51
CA GLU A 23 16.03 -1.36 10.93
C GLU A 23 16.97 -2.45 11.52
N ASN A 24 17.91 -2.96 10.72
CA ASN A 24 18.91 -3.97 11.13
C ASN A 24 18.32 -5.21 11.82
N PHE A 25 17.30 -5.83 11.22
CA PHE A 25 16.71 -7.08 11.72
C PHE A 25 16.94 -8.26 10.78
N VAL A 26 16.88 -9.46 11.36
CA VAL A 26 16.89 -10.75 10.64
C VAL A 26 15.75 -11.59 11.18
N THR A 27 14.87 -12.03 10.31
CA THR A 27 13.81 -12.99 10.64
C THR A 27 14.30 -14.38 10.33
N VAL A 28 14.21 -15.26 11.32
CA VAL A 28 14.65 -16.65 11.21
C VAL A 28 13.52 -17.62 11.54
N SER A 29 13.56 -18.80 10.93
CA SER A 29 12.70 -19.93 11.32
C SER A 29 13.53 -21.10 11.80
N CYS A 30 13.07 -21.77 12.86
CA CYS A 30 13.66 -22.99 13.40
C CYS A 30 12.61 -23.81 14.13
N ASN A 31 12.87 -25.12 14.24
CA ASN A 31 12.03 -26.05 15.01
C ASN A 31 12.56 -26.28 16.45
N ASP A 32 13.72 -25.72 16.77
CA ASP A 32 14.40 -25.88 18.06
C ASP A 32 14.62 -24.50 18.69
N SER A 33 13.88 -24.19 19.77
CA SER A 33 13.99 -22.91 20.47
C SER A 33 15.36 -22.65 21.10
N THR A 34 16.15 -23.70 21.37
CA THR A 34 17.51 -23.53 21.94
C THR A 34 18.46 -22.83 20.97
N LEU A 35 18.17 -22.89 19.67
CA LEU A 35 18.90 -22.14 18.63
C LEU A 35 18.70 -20.62 18.80
N ILE A 36 17.51 -20.20 19.21
CA ILE A 36 17.21 -18.78 19.45
C ILE A 36 18.02 -18.27 20.66
N ASP A 37 18.15 -19.06 21.72
CA ASP A 37 18.96 -18.69 22.89
C ASP A 37 20.44 -18.49 22.50
N ARG A 38 20.97 -19.35 21.62
CA ARG A 38 22.32 -19.19 21.07
C ARG A 38 22.47 -17.94 20.22
N ILE A 39 21.47 -17.63 19.39
CA ILE A 39 21.45 -16.39 18.59
C ILE A 39 21.37 -15.17 19.50
N ALA A 40 20.53 -15.20 20.53
CA ALA A 40 20.37 -14.11 21.48
C ALA A 40 21.69 -13.82 22.26
N ALA A 41 22.55 -14.83 22.43
CA ALA A 41 23.85 -14.68 23.08
C ALA A 41 24.94 -14.09 22.17
N LEU A 42 24.70 -13.92 20.87
CA LEU A 42 25.67 -13.31 19.96
C LEU A 42 25.87 -11.82 20.29
N PRO A 43 27.11 -11.31 20.33
CA PRO A 43 27.41 -9.98 20.83
C PRO A 43 26.83 -8.83 20.00
N PHE A 44 26.33 -9.09 18.81
CA PHE A 44 25.72 -8.13 17.93
C PHE A 44 24.18 -8.24 17.87
N VAL A 45 23.58 -9.15 18.64
CA VAL A 45 22.12 -9.31 18.76
C VAL A 45 21.67 -8.56 20.00
N CYS A 46 20.84 -7.53 19.81
CA CYS A 46 20.33 -6.69 20.88
C CYS A 46 19.06 -7.24 21.54
N ALA A 47 18.20 -7.89 20.73
CA ALA A 47 16.95 -8.46 21.19
C ALA A 47 16.45 -9.54 20.21
N THR A 48 15.61 -10.42 20.70
CA THR A 48 14.87 -11.39 19.90
C THR A 48 13.37 -11.23 20.18
N GLU A 49 12.54 -11.35 19.14
CA GLU A 49 11.09 -11.32 19.26
C GLU A 49 10.48 -12.47 18.50
N LYS A 50 9.43 -13.07 19.08
CA LYS A 50 8.65 -14.12 18.41
C LYS A 50 7.57 -13.45 17.56
N VAL A 51 7.70 -13.60 16.24
CA VAL A 51 6.84 -12.92 15.26
C VAL A 51 5.84 -13.84 14.57
N TRP A 52 6.01 -15.17 14.73
CA TRP A 52 5.14 -16.18 14.12
C TRP A 52 5.13 -17.48 14.89
N ILE A 53 4.02 -18.22 14.80
CA ILE A 53 3.85 -19.55 15.36
C ILE A 53 3.27 -20.44 14.27
N ALA A 54 3.88 -21.59 13.99
CA ALA A 54 3.33 -22.56 13.06
C ALA A 54 1.92 -22.99 13.50
N PRO A 55 0.92 -22.98 12.59
CA PRO A 55 -0.40 -23.49 12.87
C PRO A 55 -0.32 -24.94 13.34
N LYS A 56 -1.15 -25.31 14.30
CA LYS A 56 -1.28 -26.72 14.74
C LYS A 56 -2.16 -27.45 13.73
N GLY A 57 -1.55 -28.20 12.84
CA GLY A 57 -2.21 -28.99 11.79
C GLY A 57 -1.81 -28.55 10.39
N ASP A 58 -2.00 -29.45 9.41
CA ASP A 58 -1.85 -29.11 8.01
C ASP A 58 -2.97 -28.14 7.61
N SER A 59 -2.68 -26.85 7.57
CA SER A 59 -3.53 -25.90 6.86
C SER A 59 -3.45 -26.27 5.38
N PRO A 60 -4.56 -26.60 4.71
CA PRO A 60 -4.50 -26.82 3.28
C PRO A 60 -4.07 -25.50 2.64
N MET A 61 -2.96 -25.50 1.90
CA MET A 61 -2.72 -24.50 0.87
C MET A 61 -3.87 -24.63 -0.12
N MET A 62 -4.90 -23.83 0.02
CA MET A 62 -5.90 -23.67 -1.01
C MET A 62 -5.28 -22.81 -2.10
N SER A 63 -4.62 -23.44 -3.05
CA SER A 63 -4.43 -22.80 -4.34
C SER A 63 -5.84 -22.66 -4.93
N THR A 64 -6.36 -21.46 -5.01
CA THR A 64 -7.55 -21.17 -5.78
C THR A 64 -7.23 -21.51 -7.22
N GLY A 65 -7.94 -22.49 -7.77
CA GLY A 65 -7.71 -22.95 -9.14
C GLY A 65 -7.79 -21.75 -10.09
N ARG A 66 -6.79 -21.60 -10.94
CA ARG A 66 -6.78 -20.56 -11.96
C ARG A 66 -7.87 -20.85 -12.99
N ASP A 67 -8.92 -20.04 -13.00
CA ASP A 67 -9.97 -20.12 -14.00
C ASP A 67 -9.45 -19.72 -15.40
N SER A 68 -9.96 -20.42 -16.41
CA SER A 68 -9.69 -20.07 -17.80
C SER A 68 -10.71 -19.05 -18.28
N LEU A 69 -10.38 -17.74 -18.20
CA LEU A 69 -10.91 -16.63 -19.00
C LEU A 69 -12.43 -16.34 -19.02
N ILE A 70 -12.82 -15.28 -18.76
CA ILE A 70 -12.68 -13.84 -18.56
C ILE A 70 -13.43 -13.05 -19.64
N ASN A 71 -14.66 -12.66 -19.24
CA ASN A 71 -15.55 -11.83 -20.02
C ASN A 71 -14.92 -10.48 -20.40
N GLN A 72 -15.32 -9.95 -21.56
CA GLN A 72 -15.03 -8.56 -21.87
C GLN A 72 -16.03 -7.67 -21.13
N PRO A 73 -15.55 -6.67 -20.36
CA PRO A 73 -16.42 -5.73 -19.65
C PRO A 73 -17.21 -4.85 -20.62
N SER A 74 -18.32 -4.28 -20.13
CA SER A 74 -19.16 -3.38 -20.90
C SER A 74 -18.42 -2.10 -21.27
N VAL A 75 -18.55 -1.66 -22.52
CA VAL A 75 -17.91 -0.43 -23.02
C VAL A 75 -18.84 0.77 -22.82
N HIS A 76 -18.30 1.87 -22.29
CA HIS A 76 -18.96 3.17 -22.15
C HIS A 76 -18.28 4.18 -23.10
N PRO A 77 -18.68 4.27 -24.37
CA PRO A 77 -17.94 4.98 -25.42
C PRO A 77 -17.83 6.49 -25.21
N ASP A 78 -18.72 7.08 -24.40
CA ASP A 78 -18.76 8.53 -24.16
C ASP A 78 -17.74 9.03 -23.11
N SER A 79 -16.96 8.15 -22.48
CA SER A 79 -15.98 8.51 -21.48
C SER A 79 -14.70 7.67 -21.59
N ILE A 80 -13.55 8.34 -21.70
CA ILE A 80 -12.24 7.66 -21.67
C ILE A 80 -11.99 6.95 -20.34
N TYR A 81 -12.62 7.41 -19.24
CA TYR A 81 -12.47 6.83 -17.91
C TYR A 81 -13.45 5.69 -17.62
N GLY A 82 -14.46 5.48 -18.51
CA GLY A 82 -15.51 4.52 -18.27
C GLY A 82 -16.23 4.80 -16.94
N LEU A 83 -16.37 3.78 -16.09
CA LEU A 83 -17.02 3.95 -14.79
C LEU A 83 -16.17 4.72 -13.77
N ALA A 84 -14.86 4.80 -13.94
CA ALA A 84 -13.94 5.43 -12.99
C ALA A 84 -13.94 6.97 -13.02
N VAL A 85 -14.84 7.61 -13.77
CA VAL A 85 -14.91 9.08 -13.94
C VAL A 85 -14.88 9.82 -12.60
N SER A 86 -15.76 9.45 -11.66
CA SER A 86 -15.92 10.16 -10.39
C SER A 86 -14.65 10.11 -9.52
N GLN A 87 -13.98 8.96 -9.47
CA GLN A 87 -12.79 8.79 -8.65
C GLN A 87 -11.55 9.50 -9.20
N ILE A 88 -11.57 9.89 -10.48
CA ILE A 88 -10.50 10.68 -11.12
C ILE A 88 -10.82 12.16 -11.05
N GLN A 89 -12.05 12.54 -11.41
CA GLN A 89 -12.45 13.95 -11.48
C GLN A 89 -12.57 14.62 -10.12
N MET A 90 -12.87 13.86 -9.05
CA MET A 90 -13.00 14.39 -7.70
C MET A 90 -11.74 15.15 -7.25
N SER A 91 -10.56 14.69 -7.66
CA SER A 91 -9.27 15.33 -7.38
C SER A 91 -8.74 16.16 -8.57
N ASN A 92 -9.58 16.51 -9.56
CA ASN A 92 -9.14 17.16 -10.80
C ASN A 92 -7.99 16.40 -11.53
N GLY A 93 -7.92 15.08 -11.38
CA GLY A 93 -6.91 14.23 -12.02
C GLY A 93 -7.04 14.16 -13.53
N ASP A 94 -8.26 14.31 -14.05
CA ASP A 94 -8.55 14.43 -15.48
C ASP A 94 -7.82 15.62 -16.12
N LYS A 95 -7.64 16.71 -15.38
CA LYS A 95 -6.87 17.88 -15.86
C LYS A 95 -5.37 17.58 -15.94
N LEU A 96 -4.81 16.80 -14.99
CA LEU A 96 -3.43 16.32 -15.10
C LEU A 96 -3.28 15.44 -16.35
N HIS A 97 -4.22 14.50 -16.57
CA HIS A 97 -4.19 13.63 -17.74
C HIS A 97 -4.30 14.43 -19.06
N GLN A 98 -5.14 15.47 -19.11
CA GLN A 98 -5.24 16.37 -20.26
C GLN A 98 -3.94 17.18 -20.47
N GLY A 99 -3.22 17.48 -19.40
CA GLY A 99 -1.90 18.09 -19.43
C GLY A 99 -0.78 17.14 -19.87
N GLY A 100 -1.09 15.86 -20.12
CA GLY A 100 -0.12 14.84 -20.53
C GLY A 100 0.52 14.08 -19.37
N PHE A 101 0.11 14.33 -18.12
CA PHE A 101 0.67 13.69 -16.92
C PHE A 101 -0.17 12.48 -16.53
N LYS A 102 0.21 11.28 -16.99
CA LYS A 102 -0.50 10.01 -16.79
C LYS A 102 0.38 8.93 -16.15
N GLY A 103 1.54 9.32 -15.63
CA GLY A 103 2.49 8.44 -14.99
C GLY A 103 3.61 7.92 -15.90
N GLN A 104 3.77 8.43 -17.14
CA GLN A 104 4.87 7.99 -18.01
C GLN A 104 6.22 8.23 -17.33
N GLY A 105 7.07 7.20 -17.37
CA GLY A 105 8.41 7.25 -16.80
C GLY A 105 8.44 7.05 -15.28
N MET A 106 7.28 7.04 -14.62
CA MET A 106 7.16 6.78 -13.18
C MET A 106 6.97 5.29 -12.91
N THR A 107 7.50 4.84 -11.79
CA THR A 107 7.39 3.45 -11.32
C THR A 107 6.65 3.39 -9.99
N ILE A 108 5.63 2.54 -9.93
CA ILE A 108 4.81 2.31 -8.74
C ILE A 108 5.04 0.89 -8.24
N ALA A 109 5.23 0.70 -6.93
CA ALA A 109 5.08 -0.62 -6.32
C ALA A 109 3.73 -0.73 -5.62
N VAL A 110 3.01 -1.81 -5.89
CA VAL A 110 1.81 -2.22 -5.15
C VAL A 110 2.20 -3.35 -4.22
N ILE A 111 2.11 -3.09 -2.89
CA ILE A 111 2.40 -4.07 -1.84
C ILE A 111 1.07 -4.55 -1.28
N ASP A 112 0.76 -5.86 -1.42
CA ASP A 112 -0.56 -6.41 -1.13
C ASP A 112 -0.50 -7.93 -0.82
N ALA A 113 -1.67 -8.57 -0.64
CA ALA A 113 -1.79 -10.00 -0.31
C ALA A 113 -1.70 -10.94 -1.54
N GLY A 114 -1.79 -10.41 -2.76
CA GLY A 114 -1.77 -11.19 -3.99
C GLY A 114 -2.42 -10.45 -5.15
N PHE A 115 -2.34 -11.03 -6.36
CA PHE A 115 -2.79 -10.38 -7.59
C PHE A 115 -3.55 -11.35 -8.50
N HIS A 116 -4.51 -12.07 -7.92
CA HIS A 116 -5.20 -13.19 -8.59
C HIS A 116 -5.68 -12.83 -10.00
N ASN A 117 -5.26 -13.63 -10.99
CA ASN A 117 -5.58 -13.49 -12.41
C ASN A 117 -5.19 -12.14 -13.08
N ALA A 118 -4.44 -11.25 -12.43
CA ALA A 118 -4.05 -9.97 -13.06
C ALA A 118 -3.27 -10.17 -14.37
N ASP A 119 -2.55 -11.27 -14.51
CA ASP A 119 -1.82 -11.68 -15.71
C ASP A 119 -2.71 -12.25 -16.83
N LYS A 120 -3.98 -12.59 -16.54
CA LYS A 120 -4.91 -13.24 -17.47
C LYS A 120 -6.11 -12.38 -17.86
N ILE A 121 -6.47 -11.41 -17.03
CA ILE A 121 -7.60 -10.51 -17.30
C ILE A 121 -7.27 -9.66 -18.52
N THR A 122 -8.02 -9.86 -19.62
CA THR A 122 -7.79 -9.16 -20.88
C THR A 122 -7.75 -7.64 -20.72
N ALA A 123 -8.63 -7.09 -19.90
CA ALA A 123 -8.70 -5.67 -19.64
C ALA A 123 -7.43 -5.11 -18.93
N MET A 124 -6.64 -5.95 -18.26
CA MET A 124 -5.43 -5.57 -17.53
C MET A 124 -4.12 -5.77 -18.34
N GLN A 125 -4.20 -6.34 -19.54
CA GLN A 125 -3.03 -6.65 -20.37
C GLN A 125 -2.21 -5.42 -20.79
N ASN A 126 -2.81 -4.23 -20.74
CA ASN A 126 -2.12 -2.97 -21.06
C ASN A 126 -1.36 -2.37 -19.83
N ILE A 127 -1.47 -2.98 -18.65
CA ILE A 127 -0.73 -2.55 -17.47
C ILE A 127 0.73 -3.00 -17.62
N ARG A 128 1.66 -2.07 -17.54
CA ARG A 128 3.08 -2.35 -17.69
C ARG A 128 3.67 -2.88 -16.38
N VAL A 129 3.64 -4.19 -16.18
CA VAL A 129 4.28 -4.85 -15.04
C VAL A 129 5.76 -5.09 -15.35
N LEU A 130 6.66 -4.53 -14.53
CA LEU A 130 8.11 -4.68 -14.63
C LEU A 130 8.59 -5.99 -14.01
N GLY A 131 7.90 -6.46 -12.98
CA GLY A 131 8.18 -7.72 -12.30
C GLY A 131 7.34 -7.91 -11.06
N THR A 132 7.52 -9.08 -10.46
CA THR A 132 6.77 -9.52 -9.28
C THR A 132 7.73 -10.07 -8.23
N LYS A 133 7.34 -10.01 -6.95
CA LYS A 133 8.07 -10.70 -5.90
C LYS A 133 7.16 -11.09 -4.74
N ASP A 134 7.32 -12.32 -4.26
CA ASP A 134 6.64 -12.84 -3.08
C ASP A 134 7.63 -12.89 -1.90
N PHE A 135 7.27 -12.22 -0.79
CA PHE A 135 8.05 -12.22 0.44
C PHE A 135 7.51 -13.22 1.47
N VAL A 136 6.27 -13.68 1.31
CA VAL A 136 5.63 -14.67 2.17
C VAL A 136 6.07 -16.07 1.80
N ASN A 137 5.96 -16.40 0.51
CA ASN A 137 6.37 -17.70 -0.03
C ASN A 137 7.03 -17.52 -1.40
N GLN A 138 8.36 -17.58 -1.43
CA GLN A 138 9.15 -17.37 -2.66
C GLN A 138 8.88 -18.40 -3.79
N GLN A 139 8.17 -19.49 -3.49
CA GLN A 139 7.80 -20.51 -4.47
C GLN A 139 6.36 -20.36 -4.98
N ALA A 140 5.56 -19.48 -4.38
CA ALA A 140 4.20 -19.26 -4.79
C ALA A 140 4.12 -18.36 -6.03
N ASP A 141 3.02 -18.51 -6.75
CA ASP A 141 2.66 -17.65 -7.86
C ASP A 141 1.71 -16.56 -7.33
N ILE A 142 2.17 -15.33 -7.25
CA ILE A 142 1.37 -14.21 -6.73
C ILE A 142 0.05 -13.99 -7.50
N PHE A 143 -0.03 -14.49 -8.73
CA PHE A 143 -1.25 -14.45 -9.56
C PHE A 143 -2.25 -15.58 -9.22
N ALA A 144 -1.89 -16.50 -8.32
CA ALA A 144 -2.79 -17.51 -7.76
C ALA A 144 -3.23 -17.18 -6.32
N GLU A 145 -2.70 -16.11 -5.75
CA GLU A 145 -2.96 -15.66 -4.37
C GLU A 145 -4.15 -14.69 -4.32
N SER A 146 -4.34 -13.95 -3.22
CA SER A 146 -5.48 -13.04 -3.01
C SER A 146 -5.83 -12.16 -4.20
N SER A 147 -7.11 -11.90 -4.37
CA SER A 147 -7.62 -10.99 -5.42
C SER A 147 -7.55 -9.52 -5.04
N HIS A 148 -7.23 -9.20 -3.79
CA HIS A 148 -7.31 -7.84 -3.28
C HIS A 148 -6.34 -6.90 -4.02
N GLY A 149 -5.06 -7.25 -4.14
CA GLY A 149 -4.08 -6.43 -4.83
C GLY A 149 -4.33 -6.26 -6.33
N MET A 150 -5.00 -7.23 -6.98
CA MET A 150 -5.43 -7.09 -8.37
C MET A 150 -6.49 -5.99 -8.52
N MET A 151 -7.49 -5.95 -7.61
CA MET A 151 -8.49 -4.87 -7.59
C MET A 151 -7.85 -3.51 -7.29
N VAL A 152 -6.91 -3.48 -6.35
CA VAL A 152 -6.09 -2.28 -6.02
C VAL A 152 -5.31 -1.80 -7.24
N LEU A 153 -4.61 -2.70 -7.95
CA LEU A 153 -3.88 -2.39 -9.16
C LEU A 153 -4.79 -1.82 -10.26
N SER A 154 -6.03 -2.32 -10.36
CA SER A 154 -7.00 -1.82 -11.35
C SER A 154 -7.35 -0.35 -11.13
N CYS A 155 -7.40 0.14 -9.90
CA CYS A 155 -7.65 1.56 -9.59
C CYS A 155 -6.54 2.47 -10.12
N ILE A 156 -5.29 1.97 -10.17
CA ILE A 156 -4.13 2.79 -10.55
C ILE A 156 -3.83 2.65 -12.05
N GLY A 157 -3.64 1.40 -12.50
CA GLY A 157 -2.95 1.08 -13.75
C GLY A 157 -3.84 0.70 -14.92
N MET A 158 -5.16 0.58 -14.74
CA MET A 158 -6.05 0.27 -15.86
C MET A 158 -5.86 1.27 -16.99
N ASN A 159 -5.78 0.76 -18.23
CA ASN A 159 -5.62 1.56 -19.43
C ASN A 159 -6.45 0.99 -20.57
N GLN A 160 -7.78 1.04 -20.40
CA GLN A 160 -8.78 0.60 -21.36
C GLN A 160 -9.84 1.69 -21.52
N PRO A 161 -9.61 2.69 -22.40
CA PRO A 161 -10.57 3.75 -22.66
C PRO A 161 -11.96 3.21 -22.98
N GLY A 162 -12.99 3.79 -22.36
CA GLY A 162 -14.37 3.36 -22.48
C GLY A 162 -14.77 2.22 -21.54
N ILE A 163 -13.83 1.50 -20.96
CA ILE A 163 -14.06 0.48 -19.93
C ILE A 163 -13.71 1.04 -18.56
N MET A 164 -12.42 1.20 -18.32
CA MET A 164 -11.87 1.82 -17.12
C MET A 164 -10.46 2.35 -17.42
N THR A 165 -10.23 3.59 -17.06
CA THR A 165 -8.88 4.16 -17.01
C THR A 165 -8.55 4.48 -15.57
N GLY A 166 -7.46 3.96 -15.06
CA GLY A 166 -6.96 4.20 -13.71
C GLY A 166 -6.35 5.58 -13.54
N THR A 167 -5.87 5.83 -12.34
CA THR A 167 -5.36 7.16 -11.94
C THR A 167 -3.94 7.45 -12.42
N ALA A 168 -3.14 6.40 -12.79
CA ALA A 168 -1.84 6.53 -13.44
C ALA A 168 -1.69 5.45 -14.54
N PRO A 169 -2.47 5.54 -15.63
CA PRO A 169 -2.61 4.45 -16.60
C PRO A 169 -1.36 4.18 -17.43
N GLU A 170 -0.39 5.08 -17.44
CA GLU A 170 0.84 4.96 -18.21
C GLU A 170 2.10 4.76 -17.34
N ALA A 171 1.90 4.55 -16.01
CA ALA A 171 2.98 4.17 -15.09
C ALA A 171 3.43 2.71 -15.29
N SER A 172 4.59 2.38 -14.73
CA SER A 172 5.12 1.02 -14.68
C SER A 172 4.97 0.46 -13.27
N PHE A 173 4.81 -0.87 -13.13
CA PHE A 173 4.43 -1.48 -11.86
C PHE A 173 5.37 -2.60 -11.42
N TRP A 174 5.74 -2.61 -10.13
CA TRP A 174 6.19 -3.78 -9.39
C TRP A 174 5.05 -4.29 -8.53
N LEU A 175 4.78 -5.61 -8.57
CA LEU A 175 3.74 -6.25 -7.77
C LEU A 175 4.41 -7.10 -6.68
N LEU A 176 4.20 -6.72 -5.42
CA LEU A 176 4.91 -7.28 -4.28
C LEU A 176 3.92 -7.87 -3.29
N ARG A 177 4.06 -9.17 -2.98
CA ARG A 177 3.25 -9.82 -1.97
C ARG A 177 3.97 -9.84 -0.64
N SER A 178 3.33 -9.32 0.41
CA SER A 178 3.86 -9.29 1.78
C SER A 178 2.86 -9.74 2.85
N GLU A 179 1.64 -10.12 2.48
CA GLU A 179 0.57 -10.52 3.39
C GLU A 179 0.09 -11.94 3.10
N ASP A 180 -0.20 -12.68 4.18
CA ASP A 180 -0.88 -13.97 4.16
C ASP A 180 -2.34 -13.78 4.59
N GLU A 181 -3.27 -13.85 3.65
CA GLU A 181 -4.71 -13.63 3.87
C GLU A 181 -5.33 -14.60 4.91
N TYR A 182 -4.63 -15.67 5.26
CA TYR A 182 -5.13 -16.72 6.17
C TYR A 182 -4.65 -16.60 7.61
N SER A 183 -3.75 -15.66 7.88
CA SER A 183 -3.17 -15.45 9.21
C SER A 183 -2.84 -13.99 9.43
N GLU A 184 -2.76 -13.57 10.69
CA GLU A 184 -2.41 -12.20 11.08
C GLU A 184 -1.27 -12.26 12.10
N HIS A 185 -0.03 -12.20 11.64
CA HIS A 185 1.14 -12.33 12.47
C HIS A 185 2.11 -11.15 12.32
N LEU A 186 2.90 -10.87 13.36
CA LEU A 186 3.91 -9.82 13.31
C LEU A 186 4.94 -9.99 12.18
N VAL A 187 5.19 -11.24 11.74
CA VAL A 187 6.13 -11.53 10.63
C VAL A 187 5.74 -10.84 9.32
N GLU A 188 4.47 -10.51 9.13
CA GLU A 188 4.01 -9.79 7.93
C GLU A 188 4.58 -8.37 7.87
N GLN A 189 4.86 -7.75 9.01
CA GLN A 189 5.59 -6.48 9.05
C GLN A 189 7.05 -6.63 8.58
N ASP A 190 7.67 -7.80 8.85
CA ASP A 190 9.01 -8.11 8.36
C ASP A 190 9.01 -8.30 6.83
N TYR A 191 8.00 -9.01 6.30
CA TYR A 191 7.80 -9.19 4.86
C TYR A 191 7.55 -7.84 4.17
N TRP A 192 6.66 -7.02 4.73
CA TRP A 192 6.37 -5.69 4.24
C TRP A 192 7.61 -4.80 4.23
N SER A 193 8.40 -4.83 5.31
CA SER A 193 9.64 -4.07 5.42
C SER A 193 10.65 -4.47 4.33
N ALA A 194 10.78 -5.77 4.06
CA ALA A 194 11.64 -6.28 2.98
C ALA A 194 11.10 -5.89 1.59
N ALA A 195 9.78 -5.83 1.41
CA ALA A 195 9.16 -5.40 0.17
C ALA A 195 9.45 -3.91 -0.11
N VAL A 196 9.37 -3.05 0.90
CA VAL A 196 9.72 -1.63 0.80
C VAL A 196 11.19 -1.43 0.46
N GLU A 197 12.11 -2.15 1.14
CA GLU A 197 13.54 -2.09 0.83
C GLU A 197 13.87 -2.63 -0.57
N PHE A 198 13.11 -3.62 -1.04
CA PHE A 198 13.24 -4.09 -2.41
C PHE A 198 12.77 -3.03 -3.40
N ALA A 199 11.65 -2.36 -3.15
CA ALA A 199 11.13 -1.27 -3.98
C ALA A 199 12.15 -0.14 -4.13
N ASP A 200 12.82 0.29 -3.05
CA ASP A 200 13.95 1.22 -3.08
C ASP A 200 15.08 0.70 -3.99
N SER A 201 15.45 -0.57 -3.84
CA SER A 201 16.58 -1.17 -4.60
C SER A 201 16.34 -1.27 -6.11
N VAL A 202 15.09 -1.24 -6.56
CA VAL A 202 14.71 -1.31 -7.99
C VAL A 202 14.25 0.03 -8.56
N GLY A 203 14.36 1.10 -7.78
CA GLY A 203 14.11 2.48 -8.23
C GLY A 203 12.62 2.81 -8.37
N VAL A 204 11.80 2.39 -7.42
CA VAL A 204 10.38 2.78 -7.35
C VAL A 204 10.26 4.24 -6.90
N ASP A 205 9.34 4.99 -7.51
CA ASP A 205 9.02 6.37 -7.13
C ASP A 205 7.92 6.43 -6.07
N VAL A 206 6.83 5.68 -6.28
CA VAL A 206 5.65 5.72 -5.41
C VAL A 206 5.26 4.32 -4.97
N LEU A 207 4.96 4.16 -3.69
CA LEU A 207 4.48 2.92 -3.09
C LEU A 207 3.01 3.06 -2.75
N ASN A 208 2.19 2.05 -3.11
CA ASN A 208 0.86 1.88 -2.54
C ASN A 208 0.86 0.71 -1.58
N THR A 209 0.38 0.92 -0.36
CA THR A 209 0.07 -0.16 0.58
C THR A 209 -1.38 -0.04 1.06
N SER A 210 -2.17 -1.07 0.75
CA SER A 210 -3.57 -1.16 1.16
C SER A 210 -3.76 -2.11 2.34
N LEU A 211 -2.74 -2.19 3.20
CA LEU A 211 -2.60 -3.07 4.34
C LEU A 211 -2.56 -2.26 5.64
N GLY A 212 -2.88 -2.91 6.78
CA GLY A 212 -2.73 -2.25 8.06
C GLY A 212 -3.13 -3.14 9.23
N TYR A 213 -2.31 -3.16 10.27
CA TYR A 213 -2.39 -4.10 11.38
C TYR A 213 -2.64 -3.40 12.71
N TYR A 214 -3.49 -3.97 13.55
CA TYR A 214 -3.64 -3.56 14.96
C TYR A 214 -4.03 -4.72 15.87
N THR A 215 -4.53 -5.83 15.32
CA THR A 215 -4.82 -7.08 16.04
C THR A 215 -4.10 -8.22 15.35
N PHE A 216 -3.66 -9.20 16.13
CA PHE A 216 -2.94 -10.36 15.67
C PHE A 216 -3.57 -11.64 16.20
N ASP A 217 -3.23 -12.80 15.62
CA ASP A 217 -3.66 -14.10 16.10
C ASP A 217 -3.17 -14.33 17.53
N ASP A 218 -1.94 -13.95 17.85
CA ASP A 218 -1.47 -13.81 19.23
C ASP A 218 -1.93 -12.47 19.81
N LYS A 219 -3.03 -12.47 20.56
CA LYS A 219 -3.63 -11.29 21.18
C LYS A 219 -2.70 -10.52 22.11
N SER A 220 -1.61 -11.13 22.59
CA SER A 220 -0.60 -10.45 23.41
C SER A 220 0.20 -9.40 22.59
N LYS A 221 0.11 -9.49 21.27
CA LYS A 221 0.77 -8.61 20.30
C LYS A 221 -0.13 -7.48 19.78
N ASP A 222 -1.42 -7.50 20.14
CA ASP A 222 -2.37 -6.46 19.69
C ASP A 222 -1.89 -5.06 20.10
N TYR A 223 -1.94 -4.13 19.13
CA TYR A 223 -1.60 -2.74 19.37
C TYR A 223 -2.70 -2.01 20.15
N ARG A 224 -2.30 -1.02 20.89
CA ARG A 224 -3.16 -0.09 21.63
C ARG A 224 -3.03 1.29 21.02
N PHE A 225 -3.98 2.18 21.29
CA PHE A 225 -3.94 3.55 20.77
C PHE A 225 -2.60 4.27 21.04
N ARG A 226 -2.01 4.06 22.24
CA ARG A 226 -0.71 4.67 22.61
C ARG A 226 0.46 4.22 21.71
N ASP A 227 0.29 3.12 20.99
CA ASP A 227 1.32 2.52 20.13
C ASP A 227 1.27 3.12 18.71
N LEU A 228 0.26 3.98 18.41
CA LEU A 228 0.09 4.67 17.12
C LEU A 228 0.89 5.98 17.09
N ASP A 229 2.18 5.91 17.26
CA ASP A 229 3.08 7.08 17.32
C ASP A 229 4.07 7.17 16.14
N GLY A 230 3.90 6.27 15.14
CA GLY A 230 4.80 6.15 13.99
C GLY A 230 6.14 5.50 14.31
N ARG A 231 6.35 5.01 15.55
CA ARG A 231 7.64 4.49 16.05
C ARG A 231 7.53 3.11 16.70
N HIS A 232 6.36 2.75 17.21
CA HIS A 232 6.19 1.49 17.94
C HIS A 232 6.21 0.30 16.97
N ALA A 233 5.33 0.26 15.97
CA ALA A 233 5.28 -0.81 14.98
C ALA A 233 6.52 -0.79 14.07
N LEU A 234 7.07 -1.96 13.76
CA LEU A 234 8.21 -2.07 12.84
C LEU A 234 7.89 -1.42 11.48
N MET A 235 6.73 -1.73 10.91
CA MET A 235 6.34 -1.18 9.62
C MET A 235 6.14 0.35 9.66
N SER A 236 5.73 0.94 10.79
CA SER A 236 5.62 2.40 10.92
C SER A 236 6.99 3.08 10.96
N ARG A 237 7.98 2.47 11.63
CA ARG A 237 9.37 2.97 11.59
C ARG A 237 9.92 2.90 10.18
N GLN A 238 9.77 1.77 9.50
CA GLN A 238 10.18 1.58 8.10
C GLN A 238 9.49 2.60 7.18
N ALA A 239 8.17 2.78 7.33
CA ALA A 239 7.39 3.73 6.54
C ALA A 239 7.90 5.18 6.70
N SER A 240 8.29 5.55 7.91
CA SER A 240 8.84 6.90 8.20
C SER A 240 10.15 7.18 7.46
N HIS A 241 10.91 6.14 7.07
CA HIS A 241 12.15 6.29 6.30
C HIS A 241 11.92 6.42 4.78
N VAL A 242 10.76 6.02 4.26
CA VAL A 242 10.50 5.93 2.82
C VAL A 242 10.74 7.25 2.09
N ALA A 243 10.23 8.36 2.63
CA ALA A 243 10.39 9.66 2.01
C ALA A 243 11.85 10.17 2.03
N ASP A 244 12.64 9.77 3.04
CA ASP A 244 14.08 10.06 3.09
C ASP A 244 14.91 9.24 2.09
N LYS A 245 14.33 8.16 1.57
CA LYS A 245 14.90 7.36 0.47
C LYS A 245 14.48 7.86 -0.91
N GLY A 246 13.66 8.88 -0.99
CA GLY A 246 13.23 9.48 -2.25
C GLY A 246 11.97 8.84 -2.84
N MET A 247 11.19 8.09 -2.06
CA MET A 247 9.93 7.49 -2.49
C MET A 247 8.74 8.12 -1.74
N VAL A 248 7.58 8.18 -2.36
CA VAL A 248 6.33 8.53 -1.67
C VAL A 248 5.57 7.26 -1.32
N LEU A 249 5.24 7.08 -0.03
CA LEU A 249 4.35 6.02 0.42
C LEU A 249 2.93 6.57 0.57
N VAL A 250 1.99 5.97 -0.15
CA VAL A 250 0.55 6.18 0.00
C VAL A 250 -0.05 4.96 0.70
N CYS A 251 -0.76 5.19 1.80
CA CYS A 251 -1.23 4.15 2.70
C CYS A 251 -2.71 4.30 3.00
N SER A 252 -3.44 3.19 3.07
CA SER A 252 -4.82 3.17 3.54
C SER A 252 -4.91 3.52 5.03
N ALA A 253 -5.97 4.25 5.43
CA ALA A 253 -6.18 4.63 6.83
C ALA A 253 -6.66 3.45 7.71
N GLY A 254 -7.24 2.41 7.10
CA GLY A 254 -7.91 1.30 7.77
C GLY A 254 -9.43 1.39 7.71
N ASN A 255 -10.11 0.29 8.04
CA ASN A 255 -11.56 0.12 7.88
C ASN A 255 -12.29 -0.09 9.21
N SER A 256 -11.76 0.44 10.32
CA SER A 256 -12.24 0.19 11.68
C SER A 256 -13.21 1.25 12.20
N GLY A 257 -13.66 2.21 11.37
CA GLY A 257 -14.48 3.35 11.77
C GLY A 257 -15.78 2.99 12.51
N MET A 258 -16.41 1.87 12.15
CA MET A 258 -17.62 1.36 12.84
C MET A 258 -17.31 0.45 14.02
N GLY A 259 -16.06 -0.02 14.16
CA GLY A 259 -15.63 -0.91 15.22
C GLY A 259 -15.27 -0.18 16.52
N SER A 260 -14.83 -0.94 17.53
CA SER A 260 -14.33 -0.39 18.80
C SER A 260 -13.00 0.34 18.64
N TRP A 261 -12.17 -0.07 17.68
CA TRP A 261 -10.86 0.54 17.43
C TRP A 261 -10.97 1.96 16.88
N LYS A 262 -11.74 2.19 15.84
CA LYS A 262 -12.01 3.46 15.14
C LYS A 262 -10.81 4.17 14.54
N LYS A 263 -9.60 3.88 15.02
CA LYS A 263 -8.37 4.60 14.69
C LYS A 263 -7.72 4.06 13.42
N ILE A 264 -6.84 4.88 12.85
CA ILE A 264 -5.92 4.44 11.81
C ILE A 264 -5.13 3.22 12.26
N THR A 265 -4.54 2.52 11.30
CA THR A 265 -3.70 1.34 11.54
C THR A 265 -2.28 1.59 11.04
N PRO A 266 -1.24 1.07 11.71
CA PRO A 266 0.10 1.01 11.13
C PRO A 266 0.09 0.39 9.72
N PRO A 267 0.83 0.95 8.73
CA PRO A 267 1.79 2.04 8.86
C PRO A 267 1.20 3.44 8.65
N GLY A 268 -0.14 3.60 8.63
CA GLY A 268 -0.79 4.89 8.40
C GLY A 268 -0.52 5.93 9.49
N ASP A 269 -0.05 5.52 10.66
CA ASP A 269 0.40 6.40 11.75
C ASP A 269 1.81 6.97 11.57
N ALA A 270 2.57 6.51 10.58
CA ALA A 270 3.95 6.95 10.35
C ALA A 270 4.03 8.43 9.93
N GLU A 271 5.21 9.03 10.18
CA GLU A 271 5.56 10.34 9.64
C GLU A 271 5.82 10.24 8.12
N ASN A 272 5.72 11.34 7.41
CA ASN A 272 6.11 11.43 6.00
C ASN A 272 5.49 10.36 5.07
N VAL A 273 4.31 9.84 5.46
CA VAL A 273 3.47 9.01 4.59
C VAL A 273 2.17 9.74 4.28
N LEU A 274 1.59 9.47 3.13
CA LEU A 274 0.29 10.01 2.77
C LEU A 274 -0.79 8.98 3.11
N THR A 275 -1.43 9.14 4.27
CA THR A 275 -2.48 8.25 4.74
C THR A 275 -3.84 8.71 4.22
N VAL A 276 -4.58 7.81 3.58
CA VAL A 276 -5.79 8.14 2.83
C VAL A 276 -7.03 7.51 3.46
N GLY A 277 -7.97 8.34 3.90
CA GLY A 277 -9.31 7.94 4.33
C GLY A 277 -10.27 7.73 3.16
N ALA A 278 -11.42 7.13 3.43
CA ALA A 278 -12.41 6.80 2.42
C ALA A 278 -13.65 7.69 2.49
N ILE A 279 -14.06 8.20 1.33
CA ILE A 279 -15.33 8.90 1.10
C ILE A 279 -16.09 8.21 -0.04
N ASP A 280 -17.36 8.58 -0.24
CA ASP A 280 -18.12 8.24 -1.44
C ASP A 280 -17.95 9.30 -2.55
N LYS A 281 -18.66 9.13 -3.66
CA LYS A 281 -18.63 10.05 -4.80
C LYS A 281 -19.28 11.41 -4.53
N GLU A 282 -20.05 11.56 -3.46
CA GLU A 282 -20.63 12.81 -2.96
C GLU A 282 -19.73 13.48 -1.89
N ALA A 283 -18.50 12.99 -1.68
CA ALA A 283 -17.53 13.42 -0.66
C ALA A 283 -18.02 13.25 0.79
N VAL A 284 -18.93 12.31 1.03
CA VAL A 284 -19.37 11.94 2.38
C VAL A 284 -18.45 10.85 2.93
N LEU A 285 -18.05 10.98 4.20
CA LEU A 285 -17.18 10.00 4.86
C LEU A 285 -17.80 8.61 4.83
N ALA A 286 -17.03 7.64 4.39
CA ALA A 286 -17.43 6.24 4.48
C ALA A 286 -17.48 5.81 5.97
N PRO A 287 -18.57 5.19 6.45
CA PRO A 287 -18.72 4.86 7.87
C PRO A 287 -17.59 3.96 8.41
N PHE A 288 -17.03 3.11 7.56
CA PHE A 288 -15.94 2.21 7.92
C PHE A 288 -14.57 2.92 7.97
N SER A 289 -14.41 4.09 7.36
CA SER A 289 -13.10 4.76 7.31
C SER A 289 -12.55 5.02 8.70
N SER A 290 -11.35 4.50 8.95
CA SER A 290 -10.63 4.79 10.20
C SER A 290 -10.28 6.28 10.30
N ILE A 291 -10.27 6.78 11.52
CA ILE A 291 -10.02 8.20 11.83
C ILE A 291 -8.77 8.35 12.70
N GLY A 292 -8.17 9.51 12.70
CA GLY A 292 -7.06 9.88 13.59
C GLY A 292 -7.58 10.22 14.99
N ASN A 293 -6.80 10.86 15.74
CA ASN A 293 -5.41 11.27 15.62
C ASN A 293 -4.44 10.10 15.91
N THR A 294 -3.14 10.34 15.67
CA THR A 294 -2.08 9.50 16.23
C THR A 294 -1.93 9.71 17.74
N ALA A 295 -1.22 8.83 18.42
CA ALA A 295 -0.96 8.94 19.87
C ALA A 295 -0.14 10.19 20.24
N ASP A 296 0.71 10.63 19.33
CA ASP A 296 1.52 11.86 19.42
C ASP A 296 0.81 13.10 18.81
N HIS A 297 -0.52 13.01 18.62
CA HIS A 297 -1.42 14.10 18.23
C HIS A 297 -1.25 14.65 16.82
N ARG A 298 -0.59 13.93 15.90
CA ARG A 298 -0.59 14.32 14.48
C ARG A 298 -1.97 14.09 13.86
N ILE A 299 -2.34 14.97 12.91
CA ILE A 299 -3.55 14.81 12.10
C ILE A 299 -3.36 13.61 11.16
N LYS A 300 -4.31 12.68 11.19
CA LYS A 300 -4.49 11.56 10.28
C LYS A 300 -5.98 11.26 10.13
N PRO A 301 -6.46 10.73 8.97
CA PRO A 301 -5.69 10.59 7.73
C PRO A 301 -5.16 11.93 7.23
N ASP A 302 -4.23 11.92 6.26
CA ASP A 302 -3.76 13.16 5.65
C ASP A 302 -4.81 13.73 4.71
N VAL A 303 -5.40 12.89 3.86
CA VAL A 303 -6.38 13.26 2.84
C VAL A 303 -7.44 12.17 2.69
N VAL A 304 -8.45 12.42 1.89
CA VAL A 304 -9.50 11.45 1.57
C VAL A 304 -9.67 11.31 0.05
N ALA A 305 -10.09 10.12 -0.39
CA ALA A 305 -10.47 9.83 -1.76
C ALA A 305 -11.63 8.81 -1.80
N VAL A 306 -12.18 8.55 -2.99
CA VAL A 306 -13.26 7.58 -3.14
C VAL A 306 -12.79 6.19 -2.69
N GLY A 307 -13.50 5.65 -1.69
CA GLY A 307 -13.26 4.30 -1.16
C GLY A 307 -14.57 3.57 -0.84
N LEU A 308 -15.69 4.29 -0.85
CA LEU A 308 -17.03 3.70 -0.77
C LEU A 308 -17.64 3.69 -2.18
N GLY A 309 -17.85 2.49 -2.70
CA GLY A 309 -18.34 2.28 -4.07
C GLY A 309 -17.29 2.62 -5.15
N ALA A 310 -16.01 2.44 -4.85
CA ALA A 310 -14.93 2.59 -5.83
C ALA A 310 -15.09 1.60 -6.99
N ASP A 311 -14.85 2.07 -8.21
CA ASP A 311 -14.86 1.23 -9.40
C ASP A 311 -13.57 0.43 -9.49
N VAL A 312 -13.71 -0.89 -9.71
CA VAL A 312 -12.60 -1.85 -9.81
C VAL A 312 -12.87 -2.86 -10.94
N ILE A 313 -11.81 -3.53 -11.39
CA ILE A 313 -11.94 -4.77 -12.15
C ILE A 313 -11.89 -5.93 -11.16
N ARG A 314 -12.79 -6.92 -11.32
CA ARG A 314 -12.86 -8.15 -10.52
C ARG A 314 -12.08 -9.28 -11.16
N THR A 315 -11.89 -10.37 -10.43
CA THR A 315 -11.15 -11.57 -10.90
C THR A 315 -11.72 -12.24 -12.14
N ASP A 316 -13.00 -12.03 -12.40
CA ASP A 316 -13.70 -12.50 -13.61
C ASP A 316 -13.55 -11.53 -14.81
N GLY A 317 -12.76 -10.47 -14.66
CA GLY A 317 -12.52 -9.43 -15.66
C GLY A 317 -13.67 -8.41 -15.80
N ASN A 318 -14.75 -8.57 -15.05
CA ASN A 318 -15.87 -7.62 -15.07
C ASN A 318 -15.59 -6.40 -14.20
N GLN A 319 -16.22 -5.30 -14.58
CA GLN A 319 -16.28 -4.11 -13.72
C GLN A 319 -17.14 -4.39 -12.49
N GLY A 320 -16.76 -3.80 -11.37
CA GLY A 320 -17.50 -3.91 -10.13
C GLY A 320 -17.27 -2.73 -9.19
N LYS A 321 -17.96 -2.76 -8.06
CA LYS A 321 -17.79 -1.82 -6.96
C LYS A 321 -17.11 -2.52 -5.79
N ALA A 322 -16.24 -1.79 -5.11
CA ALA A 322 -15.57 -2.24 -3.90
C ALA A 322 -15.58 -1.16 -2.83
N ASN A 323 -15.49 -1.59 -1.56
CA ASN A 323 -15.53 -0.69 -0.40
C ASN A 323 -14.28 -0.94 0.46
N GLY A 324 -13.60 0.13 0.84
CA GLY A 324 -12.43 0.09 1.71
C GLY A 324 -11.51 1.29 1.48
N THR A 325 -10.78 1.70 2.49
CA THR A 325 -9.64 2.61 2.34
C THR A 325 -8.55 1.99 1.47
N SER A 326 -8.59 0.67 1.29
CA SER A 326 -7.78 -0.08 0.33
C SER A 326 -7.97 0.36 -1.12
N PHE A 327 -9.07 1.04 -1.43
CA PHE A 327 -9.34 1.58 -2.78
C PHE A 327 -9.13 3.09 -2.85
N SER A 328 -9.35 3.84 -1.77
CA SER A 328 -9.01 5.27 -1.74
C SER A 328 -7.50 5.50 -1.82
N SER A 329 -6.70 4.65 -1.17
CA SER A 329 -5.23 4.72 -1.24
C SER A 329 -4.68 4.59 -2.66
N PRO A 330 -5.00 3.55 -3.45
CA PRO A 330 -4.49 3.42 -4.82
C PRO A 330 -5.00 4.53 -5.75
N ILE A 331 -6.25 4.98 -5.61
CA ILE A 331 -6.75 6.14 -6.37
C ILE A 331 -5.85 7.36 -6.11
N MET A 332 -5.54 7.63 -4.85
CA MET A 332 -4.64 8.73 -4.48
C MET A 332 -3.20 8.48 -4.94
N CYS A 333 -2.71 7.23 -4.85
CA CYS A 333 -1.36 6.85 -5.29
C CYS A 333 -1.10 7.21 -6.75
N GLY A 334 -2.01 6.87 -7.66
CA GLY A 334 -1.86 7.23 -9.06
C GLY A 334 -1.95 8.74 -9.29
N MET A 335 -2.82 9.45 -8.57
CA MET A 335 -2.90 10.92 -8.65
C MET A 335 -1.59 11.59 -8.19
N VAL A 336 -1.00 11.11 -7.08
CA VAL A 336 0.31 11.57 -6.60
C VAL A 336 1.40 11.29 -7.61
N THR A 337 1.37 10.13 -8.25
CA THR A 337 2.33 9.76 -9.30
C THR A 337 2.26 10.72 -10.49
N CYS A 338 1.06 11.05 -10.97
CA CYS A 338 0.87 12.02 -12.05
C CYS A 338 1.28 13.44 -11.65
N LEU A 339 0.99 13.85 -10.41
CA LEU A 339 1.41 15.15 -9.89
C LEU A 339 2.95 15.22 -9.79
N TRP A 340 3.61 14.18 -9.30
CA TRP A 340 5.06 14.17 -9.18
C TRP A 340 5.73 14.15 -10.55
N GLN A 341 5.19 13.41 -11.51
CA GLN A 341 5.61 13.49 -12.92
C GLN A 341 5.57 14.92 -13.44
N ALA A 342 4.54 15.69 -13.07
CA ALA A 342 4.40 17.10 -13.47
C ALA A 342 5.35 18.04 -12.69
N CYS A 343 5.84 17.61 -11.52
CA CYS A 343 6.68 18.39 -10.61
C CYS A 343 7.99 17.66 -10.27
N PRO A 344 8.83 17.31 -11.24
CA PRO A 344 9.95 16.36 -11.06
C PRO A 344 11.09 16.88 -10.17
N GLU A 345 11.12 18.16 -9.85
CA GLU A 345 12.14 18.77 -8.99
C GLU A 345 11.83 18.65 -7.51
N LEU A 346 10.58 18.24 -7.16
CA LEU A 346 10.18 18.11 -5.78
C LEU A 346 10.72 16.81 -5.18
N THR A 347 11.12 16.89 -3.92
CA THR A 347 11.39 15.71 -3.09
C THR A 347 10.09 15.03 -2.69
N ALA A 348 10.15 13.77 -2.28
CA ALA A 348 9.00 13.01 -1.81
C ALA A 348 8.22 13.74 -0.70
N LYS A 349 8.93 14.36 0.27
CA LYS A 349 8.30 15.14 1.36
C LYS A 349 7.58 16.38 0.83
N GLU A 350 8.16 17.07 -0.14
CA GLU A 350 7.54 18.25 -0.76
C GLU A 350 6.30 17.88 -1.56
N VAL A 351 6.29 16.72 -2.22
CA VAL A 351 5.10 16.19 -2.90
C VAL A 351 3.97 15.91 -1.90
N ILE A 352 4.26 15.21 -0.80
CA ILE A 352 3.28 14.94 0.25
C ILE A 352 2.68 16.25 0.80
N GLU A 353 3.54 17.23 1.08
CA GLU A 353 3.09 18.52 1.58
C GLU A 353 2.29 19.33 0.54
N LEU A 354 2.67 19.24 -0.72
CA LEU A 354 1.93 19.88 -1.82
C LEU A 354 0.52 19.31 -1.94
N VAL A 355 0.37 17.97 -1.83
CA VAL A 355 -0.93 17.29 -1.81
C VAL A 355 -1.77 17.75 -0.64
N ARG A 356 -1.24 17.77 0.59
CA ARG A 356 -1.95 18.29 1.78
C ARG A 356 -2.45 19.71 1.58
N ARG A 357 -1.60 20.60 1.08
CA ARG A 357 -1.92 22.02 0.84
C ARG A 357 -2.93 22.25 -0.27
N SER A 358 -3.17 21.30 -1.13
CA SER A 358 -4.18 21.39 -2.18
C SER A 358 -5.57 20.94 -1.73
N GLY A 359 -5.68 20.35 -0.54
CA GLY A 359 -6.93 19.86 0.02
C GLY A 359 -7.95 20.97 0.30
N ASP A 360 -9.23 20.65 0.13
CA ASP A 360 -10.36 21.58 0.32
C ASP A 360 -10.58 21.98 1.79
N ARG A 361 -9.92 21.28 2.75
CA ARG A 361 -9.92 21.56 4.19
C ARG A 361 -8.56 22.02 4.71
N LYS A 362 -7.65 22.43 3.85
CA LYS A 362 -6.27 22.77 4.21
C LYS A 362 -6.13 23.85 5.31
N ASP A 363 -7.09 24.75 5.41
CA ASP A 363 -7.08 25.84 6.41
C ASP A 363 -7.65 25.40 7.77
N TYR A 364 -8.40 24.28 7.81
CA TYR A 364 -9.03 23.72 9.01
C TYR A 364 -9.00 22.18 8.96
N PRO A 365 -7.80 21.56 8.91
CA PRO A 365 -7.70 20.10 8.85
C PRO A 365 -8.16 19.46 10.15
N ASP A 366 -8.76 18.28 10.05
CA ASP A 366 -9.29 17.52 11.18
C ASP A 366 -8.83 16.05 11.18
N ASN A 367 -9.19 15.30 12.21
CA ASN A 367 -8.81 13.89 12.34
C ASN A 367 -9.78 12.92 11.63
N ILE A 368 -10.69 13.42 10.82
CA ILE A 368 -11.72 12.63 10.10
C ILE A 368 -11.43 12.67 8.60
N TYR A 369 -11.29 13.86 8.04
CA TYR A 369 -11.02 14.10 6.62
C TYR A 369 -9.57 14.51 6.35
N GLY A 370 -8.77 14.72 7.38
CA GLY A 370 -7.43 15.32 7.22
C GLY A 370 -7.52 16.71 6.59
N TYR A 371 -6.70 16.91 5.57
CA TYR A 371 -6.72 18.14 4.75
C TYR A 371 -7.82 18.12 3.67
N GLY A 372 -8.69 17.09 3.68
CA GLY A 372 -9.83 16.96 2.78
C GLY A 372 -9.50 16.29 1.45
N VAL A 373 -10.26 16.60 0.41
CA VAL A 373 -10.06 16.12 -0.96
C VAL A 373 -9.01 17.00 -1.64
N PRO A 374 -7.85 16.43 -2.09
CA PRO A 374 -6.84 17.22 -2.78
C PRO A 374 -7.29 17.62 -4.20
N ASP A 375 -6.98 18.84 -4.60
CA ASP A 375 -7.06 19.29 -5.99
C ASP A 375 -5.68 19.19 -6.65
N MET A 376 -5.45 18.15 -7.43
CA MET A 376 -4.16 17.87 -8.04
C MET A 376 -3.76 18.86 -9.13
N TRP A 377 -4.77 19.42 -9.83
CA TRP A 377 -4.48 20.45 -10.82
C TRP A 377 -4.08 21.77 -10.16
N LYS A 378 -4.76 22.16 -9.09
CA LYS A 378 -4.39 23.32 -8.28
C LYS A 378 -2.99 23.13 -7.67
N ALA A 379 -2.66 21.94 -7.16
CA ALA A 379 -1.34 21.63 -6.66
C ALA A 379 -0.25 21.89 -7.72
N TYR A 380 -0.47 21.42 -8.95
CA TYR A 380 0.43 21.69 -10.07
C TYR A 380 0.53 23.19 -10.40
N GLN A 381 -0.60 23.93 -10.44
CA GLN A 381 -0.58 25.37 -10.66
C GLN A 381 0.18 26.13 -9.55
N ASP A 382 -0.03 25.75 -8.27
CA ASP A 382 0.67 26.35 -7.13
C ASP A 382 2.20 26.07 -7.18
N TYR A 383 2.61 24.94 -7.71
CA TYR A 383 4.02 24.65 -7.97
C TYR A 383 4.60 25.55 -9.06
N LEU A 384 3.89 25.73 -10.18
CA LEU A 384 4.35 26.61 -11.27
C LEU A 384 4.50 28.08 -10.85
N LEU A 385 3.62 28.56 -9.96
CA LEU A 385 3.67 29.95 -9.47
C LEU A 385 4.87 30.22 -8.55
N LYS A 386 5.52 29.19 -8.01
CA LYS A 386 6.69 29.31 -7.13
C LYS A 386 8.03 29.21 -7.86
N ARG A 387 7.99 28.90 -9.15
CA ARG A 387 9.14 28.87 -10.07
C ARG A 387 9.35 30.22 -10.72
#